data_2d0b03b9877cbb3ca6f637d82be7df5a
#
_entry.id   2d0b03b9877cbb3ca6f637d82be7df5a
#
_cell.length_a   1.000
_cell.length_b   1.000
_cell.length_c   1.000
_cell.angle_alpha   90.00
_cell.angle_beta   90.00
_cell.angle_gamma   90.00
#
_symmetry.space_group_name_H-M   'P 1'
#
loop_
_entity.id
_entity.type
_entity.pdbx_description
1 polymer ?
#
loop_
_entity_poly.entity_id
_entity_poly.type
_entity_poly.pdbx_seq_one_letter_code
_entity_poly.pdbx_strand_id
1 'polypeptide(L)'
;MVLSGIALSQWRTSWCSEASLRTLGYYGFAILQLQPEPTEVGFSGDVINLVLSSGSVSKVVLLILLFFSIASWGIALQKLFQFRKIDKDTAKFREAFRQSSKFSEVQAVCATVDKSPLVGIFQTGYAELNAQLHRPQDSSETSDEETETPSLLKSLNPLDRALIRAAAIEINKIEHKISFLATTASVTPFIGLFGTVWGIMGSFQGIAGTGSTSLGVVAPGIAEALVATAAGLFAAIPAVCFYNYFTNRVRIYVSLIDDFSLEFLNISERNFM
;
A
#
# COMPACT_ATOMS: atom_id res chain seq x y z
N MET A 1 39.28 -63.40 36.51
CA MET A 1 40.17 -63.87 35.44
C MET A 1 40.28 -62.78 34.42
N VAL A 2 41.36 -62.08 34.52
CA VAL A 2 41.76 -60.90 33.78
C VAL A 2 42.40 -61.35 32.49
N LEU A 3 42.13 -60.70 31.38
CA LEU A 3 42.96 -60.48 30.16
C LEU A 3 42.07 -60.50 28.92
N SER A 4 41.66 -59.33 28.50
CA SER A 4 41.42 -59.03 27.04
C SER A 4 40.84 -57.61 26.87
N GLY A 5 41.55 -56.63 27.36
CA GLY A 5 41.09 -55.22 27.28
C GLY A 5 42.10 -54.18 26.74
N ILE A 6 43.17 -54.64 26.06
CA ILE A 6 44.26 -53.71 25.69
C ILE A 6 44.57 -53.66 24.17
N ALA A 7 43.85 -54.38 23.33
CA ALA A 7 44.22 -54.43 21.89
C ALA A 7 43.33 -53.60 20.95
N LEU A 8 42.33 -52.87 21.42
CA LEU A 8 41.42 -52.12 20.56
C LEU A 8 41.58 -50.58 20.59
N SER A 9 42.42 -50.07 21.50
CA SER A 9 42.63 -48.60 21.60
C SER A 9 43.78 -48.05 20.77
N GLN A 10 44.62 -48.90 20.21
CA GLN A 10 45.81 -48.44 19.44
C GLN A 10 45.59 -48.38 17.92
N TRP A 11 44.52 -48.95 17.37
CA TRP A 11 44.22 -48.93 15.95
C TRP A 11 43.38 -47.75 15.48
N ARG A 12 42.92 -46.90 16.39
CA ARG A 12 41.99 -45.79 16.08
C ARG A 12 42.62 -44.42 15.91
N THR A 13 43.86 -44.23 16.22
CA THR A 13 44.51 -42.90 16.17
C THR A 13 45.57 -42.69 15.12
N SER A 14 45.93 -43.75 14.33
CA SER A 14 47.04 -43.67 13.39
C SER A 14 46.63 -43.47 11.92
N TRP A 15 45.39 -43.66 11.54
CA TRP A 15 44.92 -43.54 10.14
C TRP A 15 44.12 -42.29 9.84
N CYS A 16 43.83 -41.46 10.80
CA CYS A 16 42.94 -40.30 10.59
C CYS A 16 43.65 -38.94 10.58
N SER A 17 44.98 -38.87 10.77
CA SER A 17 45.59 -37.56 10.98
C SER A 17 46.54 -37.04 9.86
N GLU A 18 46.97 -37.86 8.95
CA GLU A 18 47.89 -37.35 7.88
C GLU A 18 47.35 -37.45 6.44
N ALA A 19 46.54 -38.45 6.13
CA ALA A 19 45.99 -38.58 4.79
C ALA A 19 44.80 -37.64 4.52
N SER A 20 43.98 -37.34 5.58
CA SER A 20 42.80 -36.47 5.46
C SER A 20 43.14 -34.97 5.37
N LEU A 21 44.21 -34.51 5.99
CA LEU A 21 44.64 -33.11 5.92
C LEU A 21 45.31 -32.76 4.59
N ARG A 22 46.05 -33.73 3.96
CA ARG A 22 46.63 -33.52 2.63
C ARG A 22 45.58 -33.55 1.53
N THR A 23 44.61 -34.44 1.61
CA THR A 23 43.48 -34.48 0.64
C THR A 23 42.53 -33.30 0.80
N LEU A 24 42.19 -32.85 2.03
CA LEU A 24 41.40 -31.64 2.25
C LEU A 24 42.15 -30.38 1.76
N GLY A 25 43.48 -30.30 1.95
CA GLY A 25 44.26 -29.20 1.42
C GLY A 25 44.28 -29.18 -0.11
N TYR A 26 44.34 -30.36 -0.77
CA TYR A 26 44.34 -30.44 -2.24
C TYR A 26 42.97 -30.10 -2.83
N TYR A 27 41.87 -30.56 -2.24
CA TYR A 27 40.52 -30.19 -2.65
C TYR A 27 40.19 -28.75 -2.30
N GLY A 28 40.65 -28.25 -1.16
CA GLY A 28 40.53 -26.83 -0.80
C GLY A 28 41.27 -25.91 -1.78
N PHE A 29 42.48 -26.31 -2.21
CA PHE A 29 43.25 -25.53 -3.18
C PHE A 29 42.68 -25.63 -4.60
N ALA A 30 42.14 -26.79 -4.97
CA ALA A 30 41.49 -26.99 -6.28
C ALA A 30 40.16 -26.23 -6.38
N ILE A 31 39.41 -26.13 -5.26
CA ILE A 31 38.19 -25.32 -5.19
C ILE A 31 38.53 -23.82 -5.22
N LEU A 32 39.67 -23.41 -4.63
CA LEU A 32 40.09 -22.01 -4.67
C LEU A 32 40.59 -21.59 -6.06
N GLN A 33 41.11 -22.53 -6.87
CA GLN A 33 41.51 -22.27 -8.28
C GLN A 33 40.35 -22.36 -9.27
N LEU A 34 39.20 -22.90 -8.86
CA LEU A 34 37.97 -22.92 -9.63
C LEU A 34 37.06 -21.68 -9.37
N GLN A 35 37.57 -20.69 -8.63
CA GLN A 35 36.90 -19.39 -8.66
C GLN A 35 37.07 -18.84 -10.07
N PRO A 36 36.01 -18.74 -10.88
CA PRO A 36 36.13 -17.95 -12.10
C PRO A 36 36.57 -16.56 -11.64
N GLU A 37 37.60 -16.04 -12.32
CA GLU A 37 37.99 -14.64 -12.22
C GLU A 37 36.68 -13.83 -12.08
N PRO A 38 36.56 -12.93 -11.09
CA PRO A 38 35.42 -12.04 -11.06
C PRO A 38 35.48 -11.20 -12.33
N THR A 39 34.90 -11.71 -13.40
CA THR A 39 34.48 -10.85 -14.47
C THR A 39 33.58 -9.86 -13.72
N GLU A 40 34.05 -8.65 -13.52
CA GLU A 40 33.22 -7.53 -13.14
C GLU A 40 32.16 -7.42 -14.24
N VAL A 41 31.14 -8.26 -14.15
CA VAL A 41 29.93 -8.09 -14.92
C VAL A 41 29.35 -6.79 -14.36
N GLY A 42 29.65 -5.70 -15.02
CA GLY A 42 29.09 -4.39 -14.71
C GLY A 42 27.57 -4.46 -14.90
N PHE A 43 26.91 -5.14 -13.96
CA PHE A 43 25.50 -5.51 -14.03
C PHE A 43 24.60 -4.32 -14.40
N SER A 44 25.00 -3.10 -14.03
CA SER A 44 24.26 -1.89 -14.36
C SER A 44 24.46 -1.42 -15.82
N GLY A 45 25.64 -1.56 -16.39
CA GLY A 45 25.92 -1.16 -17.78
C GLY A 45 25.27 -2.10 -18.78
N ASP A 46 25.32 -3.41 -18.52
CA ASP A 46 24.76 -4.42 -19.41
C ASP A 46 23.22 -4.39 -19.44
N VAL A 47 22.55 -4.13 -18.32
CA VAL A 47 21.08 -4.01 -18.30
C VAL A 47 20.60 -2.79 -19.10
N ILE A 48 21.28 -1.65 -18.99
CA ILE A 48 20.92 -0.46 -19.77
C ILE A 48 21.12 -0.71 -21.27
N ASN A 49 22.22 -1.34 -21.65
CA ASN A 49 22.50 -1.69 -23.05
C ASN A 49 21.48 -2.72 -23.58
N LEU A 50 21.08 -3.71 -22.78
CA LEU A 50 20.01 -4.65 -23.12
C LEU A 50 18.68 -3.93 -23.36
N VAL A 51 18.31 -2.98 -22.49
CA VAL A 51 17.10 -2.16 -22.67
C VAL A 51 17.18 -1.27 -23.92
N LEU A 52 18.34 -0.69 -24.21
CA LEU A 52 18.52 0.16 -25.39
C LEU A 52 18.51 -0.62 -26.71
N SER A 53 19.01 -1.86 -26.68
CA SER A 53 19.02 -2.76 -27.84
C SER A 53 17.74 -3.55 -28.04
N SER A 54 16.82 -3.48 -27.05
CA SER A 54 15.53 -4.18 -27.03
C SER A 54 14.64 -3.89 -28.22
N GLY A 55 13.77 -4.84 -28.54
CA GLY A 55 12.71 -4.66 -29.55
C GLY A 55 11.73 -3.54 -29.19
N SER A 56 11.04 -2.98 -30.18
CA SER A 56 10.08 -1.87 -29.98
C SER A 56 8.99 -2.17 -28.96
N VAL A 57 8.47 -3.39 -28.94
CA VAL A 57 7.40 -3.81 -28.01
C VAL A 57 7.92 -3.90 -26.58
N SER A 58 9.13 -4.47 -26.35
CA SER A 58 9.73 -4.53 -25.03
C SER A 58 9.98 -3.14 -24.45
N LYS A 59 10.42 -2.18 -25.27
CA LYS A 59 10.56 -0.77 -24.86
C LYS A 59 9.25 -0.17 -24.39
N VAL A 60 8.17 -0.40 -25.14
CA VAL A 60 6.83 0.09 -24.75
C VAL A 60 6.38 -0.52 -23.43
N VAL A 61 6.57 -1.83 -23.25
CA VAL A 61 6.25 -2.52 -21.99
C VAL A 61 7.02 -1.90 -20.80
N LEU A 62 8.34 -1.71 -20.97
CA LEU A 62 9.17 -1.11 -19.91
C LEU A 62 8.79 0.34 -19.61
N LEU A 63 8.43 1.14 -20.63
CA LEU A 63 7.95 2.51 -20.44
C LEU A 63 6.62 2.54 -19.66
N ILE A 64 5.70 1.64 -19.98
CA ILE A 64 4.43 1.52 -19.24
C ILE A 64 4.70 1.15 -17.78
N LEU A 65 5.57 0.18 -17.51
CA LEU A 65 5.94 -0.23 -16.15
C LEU A 65 6.62 0.90 -15.37
N LEU A 66 7.51 1.64 -16.02
CA LEU A 66 8.16 2.81 -15.45
C LEU A 66 7.14 3.89 -15.07
N PHE A 67 6.17 4.16 -15.96
CA PHE A 67 5.08 5.10 -15.67
C PHE A 67 4.28 4.67 -14.43
N PHE A 68 3.84 3.41 -14.36
CA PHE A 68 3.13 2.89 -13.20
C PHE A 68 3.95 2.97 -11.92
N SER A 69 5.26 2.67 -12.00
CA SER A 69 6.17 2.77 -10.87
C SER A 69 6.27 4.20 -10.35
N ILE A 70 6.56 5.17 -11.21
CA ILE A 70 6.70 6.59 -10.82
C ILE A 70 5.37 7.13 -10.27
N ALA A 71 4.25 6.84 -10.93
CA ALA A 71 2.93 7.26 -10.48
C ALA A 71 2.57 6.67 -9.11
N SER A 72 2.86 5.39 -8.89
CA SER A 72 2.64 4.70 -7.61
C SER A 72 3.45 5.34 -6.47
N TRP A 73 4.74 5.60 -6.67
CA TRP A 73 5.57 6.29 -5.69
C TRP A 73 5.10 7.71 -5.43
N GLY A 74 4.71 8.45 -6.46
CA GLY A 74 4.15 9.81 -6.33
C GLY A 74 2.90 9.84 -5.47
N ILE A 75 1.95 8.92 -5.72
CA ILE A 75 0.72 8.80 -4.94
C ILE A 75 1.04 8.35 -3.51
N ALA A 76 1.94 7.39 -3.32
CA ALA A 76 2.31 6.90 -2.01
C ALA A 76 2.90 8.00 -1.13
N LEU A 77 3.84 8.78 -1.64
CA LEU A 77 4.44 9.90 -0.93
C LEU A 77 3.40 10.99 -0.63
N GLN A 78 2.57 11.38 -1.61
CA GLN A 78 1.50 12.35 -1.42
C GLN A 78 0.56 11.92 -0.29
N LYS A 79 0.15 10.64 -0.27
CA LYS A 79 -0.76 10.09 0.75
C LYS A 79 -0.10 10.00 2.12
N LEU A 80 1.17 9.62 2.22
CA LEU A 80 1.89 9.63 3.49
C LEU A 80 1.91 11.01 4.15
N PHE A 81 2.19 12.07 3.37
CA PHE A 81 2.16 13.44 3.89
C PHE A 81 0.74 13.89 4.23
N GLN A 82 -0.25 13.52 3.40
CA GLN A 82 -1.66 13.80 3.66
C GLN A 82 -2.12 13.19 4.99
N PHE A 83 -1.89 11.89 5.21
CA PHE A 83 -2.29 11.20 6.45
C PHE A 83 -1.61 11.78 7.68
N ARG A 84 -0.30 12.08 7.62
CA ARG A 84 0.39 12.73 8.74
C ARG A 84 -0.22 14.08 9.12
N LYS A 85 -0.68 14.83 8.12
CA LYS A 85 -1.33 16.13 8.38
C LYS A 85 -2.72 15.91 8.96
N ILE A 86 -3.51 15.01 8.40
CA ILE A 86 -4.84 14.64 8.92
C ILE A 86 -4.75 14.19 10.37
N ASP A 87 -3.76 13.33 10.73
CA ASP A 87 -3.57 12.87 12.11
C ASP A 87 -3.38 14.03 13.10
N LYS A 88 -2.49 14.97 12.75
CA LYS A 88 -2.21 16.14 13.59
C LYS A 88 -3.43 17.04 13.75
N ASP A 89 -4.12 17.31 12.64
CA ASP A 89 -5.28 18.20 12.62
C ASP A 89 -6.46 17.55 13.35
N THR A 90 -6.65 16.23 13.19
CA THR A 90 -7.69 15.47 13.89
C THR A 90 -7.46 15.42 15.40
N ALA A 91 -6.21 15.25 15.85
CA ALA A 91 -5.88 15.27 17.27
C ALA A 91 -6.21 16.63 17.90
N LYS A 92 -5.82 17.74 17.26
CA LYS A 92 -6.13 19.10 17.71
C LYS A 92 -7.65 19.37 17.76
N PHE A 93 -8.37 18.95 16.72
CA PHE A 93 -9.82 19.11 16.67
C PHE A 93 -10.50 18.36 17.79
N ARG A 94 -10.16 17.10 18.04
CA ARG A 94 -10.75 16.31 19.13
C ARG A 94 -10.46 16.89 20.50
N GLU A 95 -9.27 17.42 20.72
CA GLU A 95 -8.92 18.09 21.97
C GLU A 95 -9.78 19.34 22.17
N ALA A 96 -9.89 20.20 21.15
CA ALA A 96 -10.73 21.39 21.19
C ALA A 96 -12.20 21.03 21.38
N PHE A 97 -12.72 20.02 20.69
CA PHE A 97 -14.10 19.58 20.82
C PHE A 97 -14.45 19.11 22.25
N ARG A 98 -13.54 18.39 22.92
CA ARG A 98 -13.74 17.91 24.28
C ARG A 98 -13.60 19.00 25.36
N GLN A 99 -12.80 20.02 25.09
CA GLN A 99 -12.59 21.13 26.03
C GLN A 99 -13.67 22.20 25.91
N SER A 100 -14.31 22.32 24.75
CA SER A 100 -15.32 23.33 24.49
C SER A 100 -16.66 22.93 25.08
N SER A 101 -17.32 23.89 25.75
CA SER A 101 -18.68 23.72 26.26
C SER A 101 -19.76 24.17 25.28
N LYS A 102 -19.38 24.93 24.24
CA LYS A 102 -20.31 25.48 23.22
C LYS A 102 -19.84 25.16 21.81
N PHE A 103 -20.75 24.76 20.95
CA PHE A 103 -20.46 24.48 19.53
C PHE A 103 -19.90 25.68 18.76
N SER A 104 -20.23 26.92 19.17
CA SER A 104 -19.67 28.13 18.56
C SER A 104 -18.15 28.28 18.78
N GLU A 105 -17.63 27.81 19.90
CA GLU A 105 -16.19 27.80 20.18
C GLU A 105 -15.46 26.80 19.29
N VAL A 106 -16.06 25.61 19.11
CA VAL A 106 -15.54 24.58 18.20
C VAL A 106 -15.51 25.09 16.76
N GLN A 107 -16.52 25.85 16.35
CA GLN A 107 -16.56 26.42 15.00
C GLN A 107 -15.40 27.41 14.74
N ALA A 108 -14.98 28.17 15.73
CA ALA A 108 -13.81 29.06 15.60
C ALA A 108 -12.51 28.26 15.37
N VAL A 109 -12.38 27.08 16.00
CA VAL A 109 -11.24 26.17 15.81
C VAL A 109 -11.25 25.52 14.43
N CYS A 110 -12.42 25.26 13.85
CA CYS A 110 -12.54 24.67 12.50
C CYS A 110 -11.82 25.49 11.43
N ALA A 111 -11.73 26.82 11.58
CA ALA A 111 -11.01 27.68 10.66
C ALA A 111 -9.48 27.45 10.67
N THR A 112 -8.93 26.93 11.76
CA THR A 112 -7.48 26.68 11.93
C THR A 112 -7.07 25.24 11.57
N VAL A 113 -8.04 24.30 11.53
CA VAL A 113 -7.83 22.84 11.42
C VAL A 113 -8.57 22.30 10.18
N ASP A 114 -8.26 22.85 9.02
CA ASP A 114 -9.02 22.63 7.76
C ASP A 114 -8.87 21.20 7.16
N LYS A 115 -7.86 20.43 7.56
CA LYS A 115 -7.54 19.13 6.94
C LYS A 115 -8.12 17.90 7.66
N SER A 116 -8.80 18.09 8.79
CA SER A 116 -9.41 16.98 9.52
C SER A 116 -10.77 16.60 8.91
N PRO A 117 -11.04 15.31 8.66
CA PRO A 117 -12.35 14.86 8.20
C PRO A 117 -13.48 15.16 9.22
N LEU A 118 -13.13 15.19 10.51
CA LEU A 118 -14.10 15.51 11.57
C LEU A 118 -14.63 16.95 11.47
N VAL A 119 -13.83 17.88 10.95
CA VAL A 119 -14.25 19.27 10.74
C VAL A 119 -15.37 19.33 9.70
N GLY A 120 -15.27 18.60 8.59
CA GLY A 120 -16.32 18.56 7.57
C GLY A 120 -17.64 18.01 8.09
N ILE A 121 -17.57 16.98 8.94
CA ILE A 121 -18.72 16.36 9.57
C ILE A 121 -19.34 17.32 10.60
N PHE A 122 -18.52 17.94 11.46
CA PHE A 122 -18.97 18.92 12.43
C PHE A 122 -19.66 20.11 11.77
N GLN A 123 -19.07 20.69 10.73
CA GLN A 123 -19.65 21.82 10.01
C GLN A 123 -21.01 21.48 9.39
N THR A 124 -21.11 20.29 8.77
CA THR A 124 -22.39 19.83 8.19
C THR A 124 -23.44 19.59 9.27
N GLY A 125 -23.08 18.92 10.36
CA GLY A 125 -23.98 18.67 11.48
C GLY A 125 -24.42 19.97 12.16
N TYR A 126 -23.51 20.90 12.38
CA TYR A 126 -23.81 22.19 12.99
C TYR A 126 -24.68 23.08 12.10
N ALA A 127 -24.46 23.05 10.77
CA ALA A 127 -25.32 23.76 9.82
C ALA A 127 -26.74 23.21 9.81
N GLU A 128 -26.92 21.88 9.83
CA GLU A 128 -28.22 21.23 9.89
C GLU A 128 -28.95 21.55 11.22
N LEU A 129 -28.20 21.49 12.32
CA LEU A 129 -28.75 21.83 13.65
C LEU A 129 -29.24 23.29 13.69
N ASN A 130 -28.46 24.23 13.20
CA ASN A 130 -28.87 25.63 13.10
C ASN A 130 -30.07 25.82 12.18
N ALA A 131 -30.12 25.11 11.04
CA ALA A 131 -31.28 25.18 10.15
C ALA A 131 -32.57 24.69 10.81
N GLN A 132 -32.48 23.69 11.66
CA GLN A 132 -33.65 23.20 12.43
C GLN A 132 -34.07 24.16 13.53
N LEU A 133 -33.12 24.77 14.24
CA LEU A 133 -33.39 25.76 15.27
C LEU A 133 -34.00 27.05 14.73
N HIS A 134 -33.62 27.46 13.51
CA HIS A 134 -34.11 28.69 12.87
C HIS A 134 -35.28 28.45 11.91
N ARG A 135 -35.80 27.23 11.83
CA ARG A 135 -36.99 26.93 11.00
C ARG A 135 -38.17 27.62 11.65
N PRO A 136 -38.86 28.59 10.97
CA PRO A 136 -40.06 29.21 11.51
C PRO A 136 -41.09 28.11 11.80
N GLN A 137 -41.72 28.15 12.96
CA GLN A 137 -42.86 27.32 13.26
C GLN A 137 -44.09 27.83 12.49
N ASP A 138 -43.99 27.94 11.17
CA ASP A 138 -45.09 28.08 10.24
C ASP A 138 -45.65 26.70 9.93
N SER A 139 -46.35 26.14 10.85
CA SER A 139 -47.32 25.08 10.60
C SER A 139 -48.58 25.43 11.34
N SER A 140 -49.42 26.17 10.61
CA SER A 140 -50.88 26.13 10.71
C SER A 140 -51.42 24.94 11.49
N GLU A 141 -52.10 25.31 12.53
CA GLU A 141 -53.17 24.58 13.18
C GLU A 141 -53.96 23.72 12.18
N THR A 142 -53.94 22.43 12.37
CA THR A 142 -55.13 21.61 12.15
C THR A 142 -55.04 20.39 13.07
N SER A 143 -55.83 20.48 14.13
CA SER A 143 -56.67 19.45 14.78
C SER A 143 -56.17 18.01 14.89
N ASP A 144 -56.21 17.60 16.15
CA ASP A 144 -56.75 16.34 16.69
C ASP A 144 -55.91 15.07 16.60
N GLU A 145 -55.69 14.64 17.77
CA GLU A 145 -55.41 13.32 18.33
C GLU A 145 -54.02 13.09 18.93
N GLU A 146 -54.11 12.95 20.22
CA GLU A 146 -53.13 12.49 21.18
C GLU A 146 -52.28 11.33 20.69
N THR A 147 -51.04 11.60 20.44
CA THR A 147 -49.92 10.74 20.84
C THR A 147 -48.71 11.66 20.97
N GLU A 148 -48.43 12.07 22.19
CA GLU A 148 -47.22 12.82 22.56
C GLU A 148 -46.00 11.98 22.33
N THR A 149 -45.50 11.96 21.09
CA THR A 149 -44.08 11.65 20.82
C THR A 149 -43.38 13.01 20.74
N PRO A 150 -42.33 13.22 21.56
CA PRO A 150 -41.67 14.52 21.63
C PRO A 150 -41.20 14.96 20.23
N SER A 151 -41.55 16.19 19.87
CA SER A 151 -41.17 16.81 18.57
C SER A 151 -39.66 16.81 18.33
N LEU A 152 -38.85 16.64 19.36
CA LEU A 152 -37.39 16.50 19.32
C LEU A 152 -36.91 15.23 18.61
N LEU A 153 -37.51 14.07 18.81
CA LEU A 153 -37.13 12.82 18.13
C LEU A 153 -37.33 12.92 16.62
N LYS A 154 -38.25 13.76 16.16
CA LYS A 154 -38.49 14.04 14.74
C LYS A 154 -37.38 14.93 14.13
N SER A 155 -36.65 15.70 14.93
CA SER A 155 -35.58 16.61 14.52
C SER A 155 -34.20 15.95 14.46
N LEU A 156 -33.95 14.84 15.17
CA LEU A 156 -32.67 14.11 15.13
C LEU A 156 -32.51 13.26 13.88
N ASN A 157 -33.58 12.75 13.29
CA ASN A 157 -33.50 11.96 12.05
C ASN A 157 -32.88 12.71 10.85
N PRO A 158 -33.17 13.98 10.57
CA PRO A 158 -32.49 14.74 9.52
C PRO A 158 -31.03 14.99 9.85
N LEU A 159 -30.70 15.24 11.12
CA LEU A 159 -29.32 15.44 11.57
C LEU A 159 -28.48 14.18 11.38
N ASP A 160 -28.99 13.01 11.78
CA ASP A 160 -28.31 11.71 11.58
C ASP A 160 -28.03 11.47 10.08
N ARG A 161 -29.02 11.68 9.21
CA ARG A 161 -28.83 11.55 7.76
C ARG A 161 -27.79 12.53 7.20
N ALA A 162 -27.75 13.74 7.74
CA ALA A 162 -26.75 14.75 7.33
C ALA A 162 -25.34 14.32 7.73
N LEU A 163 -25.15 13.77 8.94
CA LEU A 163 -23.89 13.26 9.43
C LEU A 163 -23.42 12.04 8.62
N ILE A 164 -24.29 11.07 8.34
CA ILE A 164 -23.98 9.89 7.51
C ILE A 164 -23.54 10.34 6.11
N ARG A 165 -24.24 11.30 5.50
CA ARG A 165 -23.86 11.84 4.19
C ARG A 165 -22.52 12.56 4.23
N ALA A 166 -22.26 13.37 5.25
CA ALA A 166 -20.99 14.07 5.44
C ALA A 166 -19.83 13.06 5.64
N ALA A 167 -20.06 12.03 6.45
CA ALA A 167 -19.11 10.94 6.66
C ALA A 167 -18.70 10.27 5.34
N ALA A 168 -19.69 9.89 4.51
CA ALA A 168 -19.43 9.28 3.21
C ALA A 168 -18.61 10.20 2.29
N ILE A 169 -18.88 11.49 2.28
CA ILE A 169 -18.13 12.47 1.49
C ILE A 169 -16.67 12.56 1.96
N GLU A 170 -16.44 12.66 3.27
CA GLU A 170 -15.09 12.76 3.83
C GLU A 170 -14.28 11.47 3.64
N ILE A 171 -14.91 10.30 3.79
CA ILE A 171 -14.28 9.00 3.51
C ILE A 171 -13.85 8.93 2.05
N ASN A 172 -14.72 9.27 1.10
CA ASN A 172 -14.39 9.27 -0.33
C ASN A 172 -13.21 10.20 -0.67
N LYS A 173 -13.08 11.36 0.00
CA LYS A 173 -11.93 12.26 -0.16
C LYS A 173 -10.63 11.61 0.29
N ILE A 174 -10.66 10.85 1.39
CA ILE A 174 -9.50 10.15 1.93
C ILE A 174 -9.13 8.97 1.04
N GLU A 175 -10.09 8.21 0.52
CA GLU A 175 -9.87 7.03 -0.34
C GLU A 175 -9.40 7.38 -1.75
N HIS A 176 -9.69 8.59 -2.20
CA HIS A 176 -9.33 9.02 -3.55
C HIS A 176 -7.85 8.74 -3.87
N LYS A 177 -7.56 8.18 -5.05
CA LYS A 177 -6.26 7.72 -5.56
C LYS A 177 -5.68 6.45 -4.92
N ILE A 178 -6.22 5.92 -3.82
CA ILE A 178 -5.74 4.66 -3.24
C ILE A 178 -6.04 3.49 -4.20
N SER A 179 -7.17 3.53 -4.90
CA SER A 179 -7.57 2.54 -5.89
C SER A 179 -6.55 2.38 -7.04
N PHE A 180 -5.82 3.45 -7.39
CA PHE A 180 -4.76 3.38 -8.39
C PHE A 180 -3.61 2.47 -7.94
N LEU A 181 -3.25 2.48 -6.65
CA LEU A 181 -2.24 1.57 -6.10
C LEU A 181 -2.70 0.11 -6.19
N ALA A 182 -3.98 -0.17 -5.94
CA ALA A 182 -4.55 -1.51 -6.12
C ALA A 182 -4.45 -1.98 -7.57
N THR A 183 -4.79 -1.11 -8.53
CA THR A 183 -4.69 -1.39 -9.97
C THR A 183 -3.23 -1.64 -10.36
N THR A 184 -2.29 -0.78 -9.92
CA THR A 184 -0.87 -0.98 -10.17
C THR A 184 -0.40 -2.33 -9.63
N ALA A 185 -0.75 -2.65 -8.38
CA ALA A 185 -0.38 -3.88 -7.71
C ALA A 185 -0.86 -5.14 -8.46
N SER A 186 -2.06 -5.10 -9.01
CA SER A 186 -2.67 -6.25 -9.70
C SER A 186 -2.26 -6.35 -11.17
N VAL A 187 -2.06 -5.24 -11.88
CA VAL A 187 -1.87 -5.23 -13.34
C VAL A 187 -0.40 -5.31 -13.74
N THR A 188 0.51 -4.65 -13.00
CA THR A 188 1.92 -4.58 -13.43
C THR A 188 2.65 -5.92 -13.51
N PRO A 189 2.37 -6.95 -12.65
CA PRO A 189 2.95 -8.27 -12.83
C PRO A 189 2.55 -8.93 -14.15
N PHE A 190 1.30 -8.75 -14.56
CA PHE A 190 0.81 -9.30 -15.83
C PHE A 190 1.40 -8.59 -17.04
N ILE A 191 1.63 -7.27 -16.95
CA ILE A 191 2.34 -6.52 -17.98
C ILE A 191 3.79 -7.03 -18.10
N GLY A 192 4.47 -7.28 -16.96
CA GLY A 192 5.79 -7.90 -16.94
C GLY A 192 5.80 -9.29 -17.56
N LEU A 193 4.82 -10.13 -17.21
CA LEU A 193 4.65 -11.47 -17.81
C LEU A 193 4.39 -11.39 -19.31
N PHE A 194 3.57 -10.46 -19.78
CA PHE A 194 3.39 -10.22 -21.20
C PHE A 194 4.73 -9.90 -21.88
N GLY A 195 5.58 -9.09 -21.24
CA GLY A 195 6.93 -8.78 -21.74
C GLY A 195 7.79 -10.03 -21.90
N THR A 196 7.73 -10.99 -20.94
CA THR A 196 8.49 -12.24 -21.08
C THR A 196 7.98 -13.12 -22.22
N VAL A 197 6.68 -13.28 -22.35
CA VAL A 197 6.09 -14.08 -23.45
C VAL A 197 6.48 -13.49 -24.79
N TRP A 198 6.41 -12.18 -24.94
CA TRP A 198 6.79 -11.49 -26.17
C TRP A 198 8.27 -11.62 -26.49
N GLY A 199 9.17 -11.44 -25.49
CA GLY A 199 10.62 -11.53 -25.69
C GLY A 199 11.06 -12.95 -26.03
N ILE A 200 10.50 -13.98 -25.37
CA ILE A 200 10.78 -15.39 -25.70
C ILE A 200 10.30 -15.71 -27.11
N MET A 201 9.11 -15.25 -27.50
CA MET A 201 8.60 -15.42 -28.86
C MET A 201 9.57 -14.81 -29.90
N GLY A 202 10.08 -13.61 -29.64
CA GLY A 202 11.08 -12.96 -30.50
C GLY A 202 12.39 -13.76 -30.60
N SER A 203 12.85 -14.38 -29.50
CA SER A 203 14.02 -15.23 -29.47
C SER A 203 13.86 -16.47 -30.37
N PHE A 204 12.68 -17.11 -30.33
CA PHE A 204 12.39 -18.26 -31.23
C PHE A 204 12.26 -17.85 -32.70
N GLN A 205 11.72 -16.66 -32.97
CA GLN A 205 11.70 -16.12 -34.34
C GLN A 205 13.12 -15.87 -34.86
N GLY A 206 14.05 -15.44 -33.99
CA GLY A 206 15.48 -15.30 -34.35
C GLY A 206 16.13 -16.62 -34.77
N ILE A 207 15.82 -17.74 -34.11
CA ILE A 207 16.24 -19.09 -34.52
C ILE A 207 15.70 -19.42 -35.93
N ALA A 208 14.43 -19.20 -36.16
CA ALA A 208 13.80 -19.49 -37.43
C ALA A 208 14.39 -18.65 -38.56
N GLY A 209 14.78 -17.41 -38.30
CA GLY A 209 15.38 -16.52 -39.30
C GLY A 209 16.85 -16.83 -39.60
N THR A 210 17.64 -17.29 -38.63
CA THR A 210 19.06 -17.58 -38.77
C THR A 210 19.40 -19.05 -39.12
N GLY A 211 18.43 -19.95 -38.86
CA GLY A 211 18.65 -21.40 -38.94
C GLY A 211 19.62 -21.96 -37.89
N SER A 212 20.07 -21.13 -36.94
CA SER A 212 21.04 -21.48 -35.91
C SER A 212 20.35 -21.64 -34.55
N THR A 213 20.53 -22.81 -33.92
CA THR A 213 20.07 -23.09 -32.55
C THR A 213 21.12 -22.70 -31.50
N SER A 214 22.10 -21.89 -31.85
CA SER A 214 23.14 -21.43 -30.93
C SER A 214 22.53 -20.63 -29.77
N LEU A 215 22.96 -20.91 -28.54
CA LEU A 215 22.55 -20.17 -27.33
C LEU A 215 22.84 -18.66 -27.46
N GLY A 216 23.91 -18.29 -28.18
CA GLY A 216 24.25 -16.89 -28.42
C GLY A 216 23.19 -16.10 -29.18
N VAL A 217 22.33 -16.77 -29.97
CA VAL A 217 21.23 -16.13 -30.72
C VAL A 217 20.03 -15.84 -29.81
N VAL A 218 19.73 -16.71 -28.84
CA VAL A 218 18.52 -16.61 -28.02
C VAL A 218 18.75 -15.98 -26.64
N ALA A 219 19.94 -16.08 -26.08
CA ALA A 219 20.24 -15.61 -24.73
C ALA A 219 19.95 -14.12 -24.52
N PRO A 220 20.28 -13.19 -25.45
CA PRO A 220 19.95 -11.77 -25.28
C PRO A 220 18.43 -11.50 -25.15
N GLY A 221 17.63 -12.12 -26.02
CA GLY A 221 16.17 -11.90 -25.99
C GLY A 221 15.50 -12.54 -24.77
N ILE A 222 16.01 -13.66 -24.25
CA ILE A 222 15.55 -14.26 -22.99
C ILE A 222 15.93 -13.36 -21.81
N ALA A 223 17.16 -12.84 -21.79
CA ALA A 223 17.61 -11.93 -20.73
C ALA A 223 16.71 -10.64 -20.69
N GLU A 224 16.46 -10.05 -21.85
CA GLU A 224 15.56 -8.91 -22.00
C GLU A 224 14.14 -9.22 -21.49
N ALA A 225 13.60 -10.38 -21.83
CA ALA A 225 12.31 -10.84 -21.36
C ALA A 225 12.25 -10.89 -19.82
N LEU A 226 13.26 -11.46 -19.18
CA LEU A 226 13.34 -11.56 -17.72
C LEU A 226 13.41 -10.18 -17.03
N VAL A 227 14.10 -9.21 -17.65
CA VAL A 227 14.13 -7.82 -17.16
C VAL A 227 12.73 -7.22 -17.11
N ALA A 228 11.88 -7.49 -18.12
CA ALA A 228 10.51 -6.99 -18.13
C ALA A 228 9.67 -7.53 -16.94
N THR A 229 9.79 -8.82 -16.62
CA THR A 229 9.11 -9.38 -15.44
C THR A 229 9.66 -8.82 -14.14
N ALA A 230 10.98 -8.70 -14.00
CA ALA A 230 11.59 -8.10 -12.82
C ALA A 230 11.11 -6.66 -12.61
N ALA A 231 11.02 -5.86 -13.68
CA ALA A 231 10.48 -4.49 -13.63
C ALA A 231 8.98 -4.47 -13.21
N GLY A 232 8.18 -5.40 -13.73
CA GLY A 232 6.78 -5.56 -13.34
C GLY A 232 6.60 -5.85 -11.85
N LEU A 233 7.37 -6.76 -11.30
CA LEU A 233 7.38 -7.08 -9.86
C LEU A 233 7.91 -5.91 -9.02
N PHE A 234 8.95 -5.23 -9.48
CA PHE A 234 9.51 -4.05 -8.80
C PHE A 234 8.49 -2.91 -8.67
N ALA A 235 7.62 -2.73 -9.66
CA ALA A 235 6.52 -1.77 -9.59
C ALA A 235 5.36 -2.26 -8.69
N ALA A 236 5.04 -3.58 -8.73
CA ALA A 236 3.93 -4.16 -8.01
C ALA A 236 4.12 -4.21 -6.50
N ILE A 237 5.30 -4.65 -6.03
CA ILE A 237 5.55 -4.92 -4.61
C ILE A 237 5.35 -3.68 -3.73
N PRO A 238 5.95 -2.51 -4.03
CA PRO A 238 5.67 -1.29 -3.27
C PRO A 238 4.21 -0.86 -3.33
N ALA A 239 3.57 -1.01 -4.49
CA ALA A 239 2.16 -0.64 -4.67
C ALA A 239 1.23 -1.46 -3.77
N VAL A 240 1.44 -2.79 -3.64
CA VAL A 240 0.71 -3.66 -2.70
C VAL A 240 0.93 -3.22 -1.26
N CYS A 241 2.18 -2.97 -0.87
CA CYS A 241 2.51 -2.56 0.50
C CYS A 241 1.81 -1.25 0.87
N PHE A 242 1.90 -0.23 0.02
CA PHE A 242 1.26 1.06 0.27
C PHE A 242 -0.26 0.98 0.21
N TYR A 243 -0.83 0.21 -0.72
CA TYR A 243 -2.27 -0.02 -0.78
C TYR A 243 -2.82 -0.60 0.53
N ASN A 244 -2.20 -1.67 1.02
CA ASN A 244 -2.61 -2.31 2.28
C ASN A 244 -2.46 -1.37 3.48
N TYR A 245 -1.36 -0.62 3.54
CA TYR A 245 -1.13 0.36 4.59
C TYR A 245 -2.20 1.44 4.59
N PHE A 246 -2.49 2.07 3.43
CA PHE A 246 -3.47 3.14 3.34
C PHE A 246 -4.90 2.65 3.56
N THR A 247 -5.26 1.48 3.06
CA THR A 247 -6.58 0.89 3.30
C THR A 247 -6.82 0.64 4.80
N ASN A 248 -5.80 0.17 5.52
CA ASN A 248 -5.91 0.03 6.97
C ASN A 248 -6.05 1.38 7.67
N ARG A 249 -5.32 2.41 7.22
CA ARG A 249 -5.47 3.78 7.75
C ARG A 249 -6.86 4.34 7.51
N VAL A 250 -7.44 4.13 6.33
CA VAL A 250 -8.82 4.55 6.03
C VAL A 250 -9.82 3.90 6.97
N ARG A 251 -9.70 2.61 7.25
CA ARG A 251 -10.58 1.91 8.21
C ARG A 251 -10.55 2.54 9.61
N ILE A 252 -9.37 2.95 10.06
CA ILE A 252 -9.23 3.64 11.35
C ILE A 252 -9.98 4.99 11.33
N TYR A 253 -9.90 5.74 10.21
CA TYR A 253 -10.65 6.99 10.08
C TYR A 253 -12.15 6.78 9.99
N VAL A 254 -12.62 5.72 9.30
CA VAL A 254 -14.05 5.36 9.27
C VAL A 254 -14.57 5.16 10.69
N SER A 255 -13.92 4.32 11.48
CA SER A 255 -14.32 4.10 12.88
C SER A 255 -14.30 5.39 13.72
N LEU A 256 -13.31 6.25 13.52
CA LEU A 256 -13.20 7.51 14.23
C LEU A 256 -14.28 8.53 13.83
N ILE A 257 -14.69 8.51 12.57
CA ILE A 257 -15.79 9.31 12.03
C ILE A 257 -17.13 8.85 12.62
N ASP A 258 -17.34 7.53 12.67
CA ASP A 258 -18.56 6.94 13.22
C ASP A 258 -18.69 7.26 14.73
N ASP A 259 -17.60 7.07 15.49
CA ASP A 259 -17.56 7.42 16.92
C ASP A 259 -17.87 8.90 17.15
N PHE A 260 -17.28 9.79 16.35
CA PHE A 260 -17.51 11.22 16.44
C PHE A 260 -18.96 11.59 16.08
N SER A 261 -19.54 10.96 15.06
CA SER A 261 -20.93 11.21 14.65
C SER A 261 -21.91 10.84 15.76
N LEU A 262 -21.69 9.71 16.44
CA LEU A 262 -22.47 9.29 17.60
C LEU A 262 -22.28 10.24 18.80
N GLU A 263 -21.04 10.68 19.08
CA GLU A 263 -20.76 11.65 20.14
C GLU A 263 -21.46 12.98 19.87
N PHE A 264 -21.46 13.45 18.63
CA PHE A 264 -22.14 14.68 18.21
C PHE A 264 -23.66 14.56 18.38
N LEU A 265 -24.27 13.44 17.98
CA LEU A 265 -25.70 13.18 18.16
C LEU A 265 -26.09 13.17 19.64
N ASN A 266 -25.34 12.46 20.49
CA ASN A 266 -25.59 12.39 21.93
C ASN A 266 -25.52 13.76 22.61
N ILE A 267 -24.55 14.60 22.21
CA ILE A 267 -24.44 15.97 22.76
C ILE A 267 -25.59 16.83 22.27
N SER A 268 -25.98 16.70 21.01
CA SER A 268 -27.12 17.43 20.45
C SER A 268 -28.43 17.05 21.15
N GLU A 269 -28.66 15.76 21.36
CA GLU A 269 -29.82 15.26 22.10
C GLU A 269 -29.88 15.82 23.53
N ARG A 270 -28.78 15.76 24.26
CA ARG A 270 -28.70 16.24 25.64
C ARG A 270 -28.91 17.75 25.77
N ASN A 271 -28.50 18.54 24.78
CA ASN A 271 -28.62 20.00 24.83
C ASN A 271 -29.99 20.53 24.38
N PHE A 272 -30.76 19.69 23.68
CA PHE A 272 -32.07 20.08 23.12
C PHE A 272 -33.25 19.29 23.72
N MET A 273 -33.02 18.32 24.60
CA MET A 273 -33.98 17.70 25.50
C MET A 273 -33.98 18.41 26.87
#